data_f4c7191dacbabc8318199a71816bfbae
#
_entry.id   f4c7191dacbabc8318199a71816bfbae
#
_cell.length_a   1.000
_cell.length_b   1.000
_cell.length_c   1.000
_cell.angle_alpha   90.00
_cell.angle_beta   90.00
_cell.angle_gamma   90.00
#
_symmetry.space_group_name_H-M   'P 1'
#
loop_
_entity.id
_entity.type
_entity.pdbx_description
1 polymer ?
#
loop_
_entity_poly.entity_id
_entity_poly.type
_entity_poly.pdbx_seq_one_letter_code
_entity_poly.pdbx_strand_id
1 'polypeptide(L)'
;MLTELFEQALHISSPWFIKSIDFNADKKRLDIHVDFKRGSTFADPDSSGETEKMYKAYDTVQKTWRHLNFFEHECHLHARVPRIKRDDGKVRMIPTPWDGQVSGFTLLFEALLMQLCKAMPVHNVSQLTGVSDHKIWRVLDTYIGLAKKDEDFSDISVVGMDETSIARGHDYITLFVDLNEKKTLHVSEGKDNKTVVDFVD
;
A
#
# COMPACT_ATOMS: atom_id res chain seq x y z
N MET A 1 -25.38 -9.48 14.57
CA MET A 1 -25.16 -8.23 15.36
C MET A 1 -23.70 -7.84 15.48
N LEU A 2 -22.79 -8.62 16.09
CA LEU A 2 -21.36 -8.23 16.18
C LEU A 2 -20.66 -8.24 14.80
N THR A 3 -20.85 -9.28 14.00
CA THR A 3 -20.31 -9.39 12.64
C THR A 3 -20.80 -8.27 11.73
N GLU A 4 -22.07 -7.92 11.78
CA GLU A 4 -22.67 -6.82 11.01
C GLU A 4 -22.03 -5.46 11.34
N LEU A 5 -21.75 -5.20 12.63
CA LEU A 5 -21.04 -3.99 13.05
C LEU A 5 -19.66 -3.91 12.40
N PHE A 6 -18.89 -5.01 12.43
CA PHE A 6 -17.56 -5.04 11.82
C PHE A 6 -17.63 -5.02 10.29
N GLU A 7 -18.64 -5.64 9.66
CA GLU A 7 -18.85 -5.54 8.20
C GLU A 7 -19.07 -4.09 7.78
N GLN A 8 -19.91 -3.36 8.51
CA GLN A 8 -20.15 -1.93 8.26
C GLN A 8 -18.88 -1.10 8.50
N ALA A 9 -18.19 -1.30 9.64
CA ALA A 9 -16.99 -0.55 9.99
C ALA A 9 -15.81 -0.79 9.03
N LEU A 10 -15.71 -1.99 8.46
CA LEU A 10 -14.68 -2.39 7.52
C LEU A 10 -15.10 -2.24 6.05
N HIS A 11 -16.31 -1.72 5.80
CA HIS A 11 -16.91 -1.62 4.46
C HIS A 11 -16.93 -2.93 3.68
N ILE A 12 -17.09 -4.06 4.40
CA ILE A 12 -17.21 -5.38 3.80
C ILE A 12 -18.64 -5.56 3.28
N SER A 13 -18.76 -5.76 1.97
CA SER A 13 -20.06 -5.93 1.30
C SER A 13 -20.07 -7.20 0.43
N SER A 14 -21.28 -7.65 0.07
CA SER A 14 -21.46 -8.80 -0.82
C SER A 14 -20.55 -8.71 -2.06
N PRO A 15 -19.90 -9.80 -2.47
CA PRO A 15 -20.08 -11.18 -2.01
C PRO A 15 -19.35 -11.56 -0.72
N TRP A 16 -18.55 -10.66 -0.17
CA TRP A 16 -17.75 -10.88 1.04
C TRP A 16 -18.62 -10.77 2.30
N PHE A 17 -18.24 -11.51 3.33
CA PHE A 17 -18.86 -11.45 4.66
C PHE A 17 -17.87 -11.89 5.73
N ILE A 18 -18.11 -11.48 6.99
CA ILE A 18 -17.32 -11.91 8.13
C ILE A 18 -17.81 -13.28 8.60
N LYS A 19 -16.94 -14.28 8.50
CA LYS A 19 -17.21 -15.65 8.92
C LYS A 19 -17.08 -15.84 10.42
N SER A 20 -15.99 -15.32 11.02
CA SER A 20 -15.73 -15.36 12.47
C SER A 20 -14.85 -14.21 12.90
N ILE A 21 -14.89 -13.91 14.19
CA ILE A 21 -14.04 -12.93 14.86
C ILE A 21 -13.45 -13.61 16.08
N ASP A 22 -12.12 -13.66 16.15
CA ASP A 22 -11.37 -14.25 17.24
C ASP A 22 -10.63 -13.15 18.00
N PHE A 23 -11.04 -12.90 19.24
CA PHE A 23 -10.46 -11.87 20.09
C PHE A 23 -9.67 -12.52 21.24
N ASN A 24 -8.40 -12.14 21.35
CA ASN A 24 -7.52 -12.61 22.40
C ASN A 24 -6.91 -11.41 23.16
N ALA A 25 -7.46 -11.10 24.33
CA ALA A 25 -7.02 -9.98 25.14
C ALA A 25 -5.58 -10.17 25.66
N ASP A 26 -5.21 -11.39 26.07
CA ASP A 26 -3.87 -11.68 26.61
C ASP A 26 -2.76 -11.47 25.57
N LYS A 27 -3.05 -11.83 24.30
CA LYS A 27 -2.14 -11.64 23.18
C LYS A 27 -2.27 -10.26 22.52
N LYS A 28 -3.17 -9.42 23.00
CA LYS A 28 -3.52 -8.13 22.39
C LYS A 28 -3.79 -8.25 20.89
N ARG A 29 -4.66 -9.19 20.51
CA ARG A 29 -4.88 -9.55 19.12
C ARG A 29 -6.35 -9.74 18.79
N LEU A 30 -6.75 -9.22 17.63
CA LEU A 30 -8.05 -9.42 16.99
C LEU A 30 -7.81 -10.02 15.60
N ASP A 31 -8.34 -11.20 15.35
CA ASP A 31 -8.32 -11.87 14.06
C ASP A 31 -9.73 -11.91 13.49
N ILE A 32 -9.93 -11.32 12.30
CA ILE A 32 -11.20 -11.25 11.60
C ILE A 32 -11.10 -12.15 10.36
N HIS A 33 -11.91 -13.19 10.32
CA HIS A 33 -11.95 -14.12 9.21
C HIS A 33 -13.06 -13.74 8.22
N VAL A 34 -12.67 -13.37 7.02
CA VAL A 34 -13.55 -12.98 5.93
C VAL A 34 -13.63 -14.12 4.92
N ASP A 35 -14.80 -14.35 4.38
CA ASP A 35 -15.04 -15.31 3.32
C ASP A 35 -16.00 -14.71 2.28
N PHE A 36 -16.23 -15.40 1.18
CA PHE A 36 -17.20 -15.00 0.16
C PHE A 36 -18.30 -16.05 -0.03
N LYS A 37 -19.47 -15.60 -0.46
CA LYS A 37 -20.63 -16.47 -0.66
C LYS A 37 -20.34 -17.52 -1.73
N ARG A 38 -20.68 -18.77 -1.44
CA ARG A 38 -20.53 -19.88 -2.40
C ARG A 38 -21.33 -19.60 -3.68
N GLY A 39 -20.71 -19.84 -4.83
CA GLY A 39 -21.35 -19.62 -6.13
C GLY A 39 -21.22 -18.19 -6.66
N SER A 40 -20.55 -17.29 -5.93
CA SER A 40 -20.27 -15.95 -6.43
C SER A 40 -19.43 -15.97 -7.70
N THR A 41 -19.65 -14.97 -8.53
CA THR A 41 -18.82 -14.66 -9.69
C THR A 41 -18.03 -13.39 -9.44
N PHE A 42 -16.88 -13.27 -10.09
CA PHE A 42 -15.94 -12.17 -9.91
C PHE A 42 -15.54 -11.62 -11.27
N ALA A 43 -15.44 -10.30 -11.37
CA ALA A 43 -14.94 -9.64 -12.56
C ALA A 43 -13.49 -10.00 -12.84
N ASP A 44 -13.13 -10.09 -14.11
CA ASP A 44 -11.72 -10.20 -14.51
C ASP A 44 -11.00 -8.88 -14.19
N PRO A 45 -9.96 -8.88 -13.33
CA PRO A 45 -9.27 -7.66 -12.94
C PRO A 45 -8.54 -6.96 -14.10
N ASP A 46 -8.31 -7.67 -15.21
CA ASP A 46 -7.69 -7.11 -16.42
C ASP A 46 -8.73 -6.60 -17.44
N SER A 47 -10.04 -6.69 -17.14
CA SER A 47 -11.13 -6.20 -17.98
C SER A 47 -11.81 -4.98 -17.35
N SER A 48 -12.29 -4.05 -18.18
CA SER A 48 -13.00 -2.85 -17.72
C SER A 48 -14.10 -2.44 -18.71
N GLY A 49 -15.13 -1.79 -18.19
CA GLY A 49 -16.24 -1.24 -18.99
C GLY A 49 -17.15 -2.30 -19.60
N GLU A 50 -17.63 -2.06 -20.82
CA GLU A 50 -18.60 -2.93 -21.51
C GLU A 50 -18.11 -4.37 -21.80
N THR A 51 -16.81 -4.62 -21.65
CA THR A 51 -16.19 -5.94 -21.87
C THR A 51 -15.94 -6.71 -20.57
N GLU A 52 -16.49 -6.25 -19.44
CA GLU A 52 -16.29 -6.91 -18.16
C GLU A 52 -16.82 -8.34 -18.18
N LYS A 53 -15.90 -9.31 -18.07
CA LYS A 53 -16.24 -10.73 -17.99
C LYS A 53 -16.27 -11.21 -16.54
N MET A 54 -17.31 -11.96 -16.22
CA MET A 54 -17.51 -12.54 -14.90
C MET A 54 -17.16 -14.03 -14.90
N TYR A 55 -16.34 -14.45 -13.94
CA TYR A 55 -15.91 -15.84 -13.80
C TYR A 55 -16.23 -16.38 -12.40
N LYS A 56 -16.51 -17.66 -12.31
CA LYS A 56 -16.58 -18.36 -11.01
C LYS A 56 -15.19 -18.52 -10.42
N ALA A 57 -15.11 -18.62 -9.09
CA ALA A 57 -13.87 -18.99 -8.43
C ALA A 57 -13.40 -20.37 -8.92
N TYR A 58 -12.16 -20.41 -9.44
CA TYR A 58 -11.47 -21.64 -9.85
C TYR A 58 -10.89 -22.35 -8.63
N ASP A 59 -10.14 -21.62 -7.82
CA ASP A 59 -9.59 -22.03 -6.54
C ASP A 59 -9.44 -20.84 -5.60
N THR A 60 -8.82 -21.04 -4.43
CA THR A 60 -8.62 -19.98 -3.43
C THR A 60 -7.23 -20.04 -2.83
N VAL A 61 -6.70 -18.87 -2.44
CA VAL A 61 -5.44 -18.72 -1.71
C VAL A 61 -5.73 -18.03 -0.37
N GLN A 62 -5.18 -18.56 0.70
CA GLN A 62 -5.24 -17.90 2.01
C GLN A 62 -4.32 -16.69 2.04
N LYS A 63 -4.84 -15.52 2.42
CA LYS A 63 -4.09 -14.30 2.64
C LYS A 63 -4.41 -13.70 4.00
N THR A 64 -3.45 -12.96 4.51
CA THR A 64 -3.58 -12.23 5.78
C THR A 64 -3.06 -10.81 5.58
N TRP A 65 -3.77 -9.84 6.14
CA TRP A 65 -3.41 -8.43 6.14
C TRP A 65 -3.40 -7.89 7.54
N ARG A 66 -2.39 -7.09 7.86
CA ARG A 66 -2.38 -6.22 9.01
C ARG A 66 -3.33 -5.06 8.76
N HIS A 67 -4.25 -4.82 9.69
CA HIS A 67 -5.20 -3.72 9.67
C HIS A 67 -4.94 -2.75 10.82
N LEU A 68 -5.67 -1.63 10.85
CA LEU A 68 -5.65 -0.70 11.99
C LEU A 68 -5.93 -1.43 13.30
N ASN A 69 -5.27 -1.01 14.37
CA ASN A 69 -5.53 -1.59 15.69
C ASN A 69 -6.99 -1.41 16.10
N PHE A 70 -7.52 -2.43 16.73
CA PHE A 70 -8.76 -2.33 17.47
C PHE A 70 -8.40 -1.97 18.92
N PHE A 71 -8.51 -0.68 19.25
CA PHE A 71 -7.94 -0.11 20.46
C PHE A 71 -6.45 -0.42 20.57
N GLU A 72 -6.00 -1.11 21.64
CA GLU A 72 -4.62 -1.55 21.84
C GLU A 72 -4.29 -2.90 21.19
N HIS A 73 -5.25 -3.55 20.54
CA HIS A 73 -5.11 -4.89 20.00
C HIS A 73 -4.74 -4.83 18.51
N GLU A 74 -3.71 -5.56 18.13
CA GLU A 74 -3.38 -5.74 16.72
C GLU A 74 -4.51 -6.42 15.97
N CYS A 75 -4.97 -5.85 14.87
CA CYS A 75 -6.03 -6.42 14.05
C CYS A 75 -5.46 -7.02 12.76
N HIS A 76 -5.88 -8.24 12.46
CA HIS A 76 -5.54 -8.95 11.24
C HIS A 76 -6.80 -9.43 10.52
N LEU A 77 -6.85 -9.18 9.22
CA LEU A 77 -7.87 -9.76 8.34
C LEU A 77 -7.31 -11.03 7.70
N HIS A 78 -8.08 -12.10 7.71
CA HIS A 78 -7.76 -13.37 7.07
C HIS A 78 -8.85 -13.70 6.07
N ALA A 79 -8.50 -13.96 4.82
CA ALA A 79 -9.49 -14.35 3.83
C ALA A 79 -8.99 -15.42 2.87
N ARG A 80 -9.94 -16.25 2.41
CA ARG A 80 -9.75 -17.09 1.24
C ARG A 80 -10.01 -16.24 0.00
N VAL A 81 -8.95 -15.82 -0.68
CA VAL A 81 -9.03 -14.98 -1.88
C VAL A 81 -9.25 -15.85 -3.10
N PRO A 82 -10.33 -15.65 -3.89
CA PRO A 82 -10.58 -16.43 -5.08
C PRO A 82 -9.59 -16.09 -6.19
N ARG A 83 -9.24 -17.12 -6.95
CA ARG A 83 -8.61 -16.97 -8.25
C ARG A 83 -9.58 -17.41 -9.33
N ILE A 84 -9.62 -16.68 -10.42
CA ILE A 84 -10.40 -17.03 -11.62
C ILE A 84 -9.50 -17.66 -12.67
N LYS A 85 -10.04 -18.54 -13.48
CA LYS A 85 -9.39 -19.08 -14.68
C LYS A 85 -10.09 -18.50 -15.89
N ARG A 86 -9.34 -17.73 -16.69
CA ARG A 86 -9.82 -17.07 -17.90
C ARG A 86 -9.98 -18.05 -19.06
N ASP A 87 -10.66 -17.61 -20.13
CA ASP A 87 -10.84 -18.40 -21.34
C ASP A 87 -9.52 -18.73 -22.04
N ASP A 88 -8.49 -17.88 -21.88
CA ASP A 88 -7.12 -18.09 -22.37
C ASP A 88 -6.30 -19.07 -21.49
N GLY A 89 -6.92 -19.64 -20.46
CA GLY A 89 -6.31 -20.56 -19.52
C GLY A 89 -5.48 -19.91 -18.41
N LYS A 90 -5.24 -18.59 -18.45
CA LYS A 90 -4.50 -17.88 -17.41
C LYS A 90 -5.30 -17.76 -16.13
N VAL A 91 -4.60 -17.87 -15.00
CA VAL A 91 -5.19 -17.71 -13.67
C VAL A 91 -4.87 -16.32 -13.14
N ARG A 92 -5.90 -15.64 -12.60
CA ARG A 92 -5.80 -14.32 -11.99
C ARG A 92 -6.38 -14.34 -10.58
N MET A 93 -5.70 -13.69 -9.65
CA MET A 93 -6.21 -13.47 -8.30
C MET A 93 -7.15 -12.26 -8.33
N ILE A 94 -8.27 -12.38 -7.62
CA ILE A 94 -9.22 -11.26 -7.48
C ILE A 94 -8.70 -10.30 -6.43
N PRO A 95 -8.62 -9.00 -6.72
CA PRO A 95 -8.31 -7.99 -5.72
C PRO A 95 -9.42 -7.95 -4.66
N THR A 96 -9.04 -7.78 -3.39
CA THR A 96 -10.01 -7.63 -2.31
C THR A 96 -10.26 -6.15 -2.02
N PRO A 97 -11.47 -5.78 -1.50
CA PRO A 97 -11.80 -4.37 -1.26
C PRO A 97 -10.88 -3.67 -0.26
N TRP A 98 -10.19 -4.42 0.58
CA TRP A 98 -9.30 -3.91 1.62
C TRP A 98 -7.81 -4.00 1.28
N ASP A 99 -7.43 -4.61 0.14
CA ASP A 99 -6.02 -4.72 -0.26
C ASP A 99 -5.35 -3.33 -0.31
N GLY A 100 -4.17 -3.23 0.32
CA GLY A 100 -3.26 -2.13 0.09
C GLY A 100 -2.45 -2.33 -1.18
N GLN A 101 -1.61 -1.37 -1.49
CA GLN A 101 -0.66 -1.44 -2.62
C GLN A 101 0.48 -2.43 -2.33
N VAL A 102 0.79 -2.65 -1.05
CA VAL A 102 1.84 -3.55 -0.59
C VAL A 102 1.24 -4.79 0.06
N SER A 103 1.67 -5.96 -0.38
CA SER A 103 1.17 -7.24 0.15
C SER A 103 1.31 -7.33 1.67
N GLY A 104 0.25 -7.76 2.33
CA GLY A 104 0.19 -8.00 3.77
C GLY A 104 -0.32 -6.83 4.60
N PHE A 105 -0.73 -5.73 3.98
CA PHE A 105 -1.36 -4.59 4.64
C PHE A 105 -2.69 -4.25 3.98
N THR A 106 -3.63 -3.74 4.79
CA THR A 106 -4.81 -3.10 4.24
C THR A 106 -4.50 -1.67 3.82
N LEU A 107 -5.25 -1.12 2.88
CA LEU A 107 -5.12 0.27 2.42
C LEU A 107 -5.17 1.27 3.59
N LEU A 108 -6.05 1.07 4.56
CA LEU A 108 -6.17 1.95 5.73
C LEU A 108 -4.93 1.86 6.64
N PHE A 109 -4.31 0.68 6.77
CA PHE A 109 -3.09 0.55 7.56
C PHE A 109 -1.88 1.19 6.86
N GLU A 110 -1.78 1.08 5.54
CA GLU A 110 -0.77 1.80 4.75
C GLU A 110 -0.94 3.32 4.89
N ALA A 111 -2.18 3.81 4.82
CA ALA A 111 -2.47 5.23 5.02
C ALA A 111 -2.04 5.72 6.41
N LEU A 112 -2.25 4.92 7.47
CA LEU A 112 -1.73 5.23 8.81
C LEU A 112 -0.21 5.31 8.82
N LEU A 113 0.49 4.32 8.23
CA LEU A 113 1.96 4.32 8.15
C LEU A 113 2.47 5.57 7.44
N MET A 114 1.85 5.95 6.32
CA MET A 114 2.18 7.16 5.57
C MET A 114 2.01 8.43 6.42
N GLN A 115 0.90 8.54 7.16
CA GLN A 115 0.66 9.69 8.05
C GLN A 115 1.68 9.78 9.19
N LEU A 116 2.01 8.65 9.81
CA LEU A 116 3.03 8.61 10.86
C LEU A 116 4.41 9.00 10.34
N CYS A 117 4.80 8.51 9.15
CA CYS A 117 6.09 8.85 8.53
C CYS A 117 6.21 10.32 8.13
N LYS A 118 5.10 11.05 7.94
CA LYS A 118 5.14 12.52 7.78
C LYS A 118 5.53 13.26 9.08
N ALA A 119 5.23 12.66 10.23
CA ALA A 119 5.41 13.29 11.54
C ALA A 119 6.68 12.82 12.28
N MET A 120 7.19 11.63 11.97
CA MET A 120 8.32 11.06 12.69
C MET A 120 9.17 10.14 11.80
N PRO A 121 10.45 9.89 12.17
CA PRO A 121 11.33 8.98 11.45
C PRO A 121 10.79 7.55 11.39
N VAL A 122 11.10 6.82 10.30
CA VAL A 122 10.66 5.43 10.06
C VAL A 122 10.96 4.51 11.24
N HIS A 123 12.13 4.64 11.87
CA HIS A 123 12.47 3.85 13.06
C HIS A 123 11.46 4.04 14.20
N ASN A 124 11.00 5.27 14.46
CA ASN A 124 10.02 5.54 15.50
C ASN A 124 8.64 4.96 15.13
N VAL A 125 8.26 5.03 13.84
CA VAL A 125 7.04 4.39 13.35
C VAL A 125 7.12 2.87 13.53
N SER A 126 8.26 2.26 13.24
CA SER A 126 8.52 0.84 13.46
C SER A 126 8.32 0.43 14.93
N GLN A 127 8.90 1.19 15.86
CA GLN A 127 8.73 0.95 17.30
C GLN A 127 7.27 1.06 17.73
N LEU A 128 6.55 2.05 17.22
CA LEU A 128 5.16 2.30 17.57
C LEU A 128 4.19 1.25 17.02
N THR A 129 4.43 0.79 15.79
CA THR A 129 3.48 -0.08 15.06
C THR A 129 3.83 -1.55 15.09
N GLY A 130 5.06 -1.91 15.51
CA GLY A 130 5.59 -3.27 15.44
C GLY A 130 5.90 -3.75 14.02
N VAL A 131 5.82 -2.86 13.02
CA VAL A 131 6.17 -3.16 11.63
C VAL A 131 7.64 -2.86 11.41
N SER A 132 8.39 -3.79 10.79
CA SER A 132 9.82 -3.56 10.51
C SER A 132 10.05 -2.40 9.57
N ASP A 133 11.15 -1.66 9.77
CA ASP A 133 11.59 -0.52 8.96
C ASP A 133 11.56 -0.84 7.46
N HIS A 134 12.07 -2.00 7.07
CA HIS A 134 12.07 -2.44 5.67
C HIS A 134 10.66 -2.54 5.05
N LYS A 135 9.66 -2.99 5.82
CA LYS A 135 8.27 -3.04 5.33
C LYS A 135 7.67 -1.64 5.21
N ILE A 136 8.01 -0.74 6.13
CA ILE A 136 7.57 0.66 6.09
C ILE A 136 8.20 1.36 4.88
N TRP A 137 9.51 1.20 4.66
CA TRP A 137 10.18 1.74 3.47
C TRP A 137 9.54 1.25 2.17
N ARG A 138 9.20 -0.03 2.08
CA ARG A 138 8.51 -0.57 0.90
C ARG A 138 7.14 0.09 0.65
N VAL A 139 6.40 0.45 1.71
CA VAL A 139 5.15 1.22 1.58
C VAL A 139 5.47 2.61 1.03
N LEU A 140 6.43 3.32 1.64
CA LEU A 140 6.83 4.66 1.19
C LEU A 140 7.28 4.66 -0.28
N ASP A 141 8.18 3.76 -0.66
CA ASP A 141 8.70 3.65 -2.04
C ASP A 141 7.58 3.40 -3.04
N THR A 142 6.61 2.54 -2.69
CA THR A 142 5.46 2.25 -3.54
C THR A 142 4.61 3.49 -3.79
N TYR A 143 4.25 4.23 -2.73
CA TYR A 143 3.42 5.43 -2.87
C TYR A 143 4.16 6.61 -3.49
N ILE A 144 5.45 6.78 -3.19
CA ILE A 144 6.31 7.78 -3.86
C ILE A 144 6.39 7.47 -5.36
N GLY A 145 6.61 6.19 -5.72
CA GLY A 145 6.66 5.78 -7.11
C GLY A 145 5.33 5.96 -7.86
N LEU A 146 4.19 5.81 -7.18
CA LEU A 146 2.87 6.12 -7.74
C LEU A 146 2.68 7.63 -7.94
N ALA A 147 3.01 8.43 -6.93
CA ALA A 147 2.88 9.88 -6.99
C ALA A 147 3.75 10.50 -8.10
N LYS A 148 4.97 10.00 -8.27
CA LYS A 148 5.90 10.50 -9.31
C LYS A 148 5.46 10.23 -10.73
N LYS A 149 4.61 9.21 -10.98
CA LYS A 149 4.11 8.92 -12.33
C LYS A 149 3.23 10.02 -12.91
N ASP A 150 2.54 10.74 -12.04
CA ASP A 150 1.58 11.77 -12.40
C ASP A 150 2.13 13.19 -12.16
N GLU A 151 3.45 13.31 -11.86
CA GLU A 151 4.09 14.63 -11.69
C GLU A 151 4.23 15.34 -13.02
N ASP A 152 3.72 16.56 -13.08
CA ASP A 152 3.93 17.49 -14.19
C ASP A 152 4.89 18.60 -13.73
N PHE A 153 5.95 18.77 -14.48
CA PHE A 153 7.01 19.76 -14.22
C PHE A 153 6.93 20.97 -15.19
N SER A 154 5.89 21.04 -16.01
CA SER A 154 5.75 22.10 -17.05
C SER A 154 5.66 23.52 -16.49
N ASP A 155 5.14 23.68 -15.27
CA ASP A 155 4.96 24.98 -14.62
C ASP A 155 6.17 25.44 -13.79
N ILE A 156 7.24 24.65 -13.71
CA ILE A 156 8.42 24.97 -12.92
C ILE A 156 9.26 26.05 -13.62
N SER A 157 9.37 27.19 -12.98
CA SER A 157 10.10 28.35 -13.53
C SER A 157 11.45 28.61 -12.88
N VAL A 158 11.65 28.14 -11.63
CA VAL A 158 12.88 28.40 -10.88
C VAL A 158 13.30 27.13 -10.13
N VAL A 159 14.45 26.58 -10.51
CA VAL A 159 15.03 25.39 -9.87
C VAL A 159 16.25 25.78 -9.04
N GLY A 160 16.25 25.41 -7.78
CA GLY A 160 17.44 25.46 -6.92
C GLY A 160 18.16 24.11 -6.93
N MET A 161 19.48 24.16 -6.80
CA MET A 161 20.32 22.98 -6.67
C MET A 161 21.17 23.09 -5.41
N ASP A 162 21.26 22.01 -4.64
CA ASP A 162 22.10 21.93 -3.44
C ASP A 162 22.74 20.54 -3.34
N GLU A 163 23.93 20.47 -2.77
CA GLU A 163 24.69 19.26 -2.58
C GLU A 163 24.85 18.97 -1.09
N THR A 164 24.52 17.76 -0.67
CA THR A 164 24.71 17.35 0.72
C THR A 164 25.37 15.99 0.85
N SER A 165 26.13 15.79 1.92
CA SER A 165 26.73 14.48 2.23
C SER A 165 25.73 13.62 3.00
N ILE A 166 25.53 12.39 2.53
CA ILE A 166 24.62 11.42 3.17
C ILE A 166 25.30 10.50 4.18
N ALA A 167 26.64 10.44 4.17
CA ALA A 167 27.41 9.60 5.08
C ALA A 167 28.79 10.22 5.38
N ARG A 168 29.48 9.67 6.39
CA ARG A 168 30.90 9.95 6.59
C ARG A 168 31.70 9.38 5.42
N GLY A 169 32.39 10.25 4.68
CA GLY A 169 33.10 9.91 3.46
C GLY A 169 32.83 10.97 2.39
N HIS A 170 32.85 10.56 1.16
CA HIS A 170 32.60 11.42 0.00
C HIS A 170 31.30 11.04 -0.73
N ASP A 171 30.33 10.46 -0.01
CA ASP A 171 29.04 10.10 -0.58
C ASP A 171 28.14 11.34 -0.54
N TYR A 172 27.94 11.93 -1.70
CA TYR A 172 27.12 13.12 -1.90
C TYR A 172 25.86 12.77 -2.67
N ILE A 173 24.79 13.52 -2.41
CA ILE A 173 23.61 13.61 -3.25
C ILE A 173 23.42 15.06 -3.67
N THR A 174 22.89 15.24 -4.87
CA THR A 174 22.46 16.54 -5.39
C THR A 174 20.94 16.60 -5.38
N LEU A 175 20.40 17.64 -4.77
CA LEU A 175 18.98 17.91 -4.66
C LEU A 175 18.59 18.99 -5.66
N PHE A 176 17.53 18.75 -6.43
CA PHE A 176 16.89 19.75 -7.27
C PHE A 176 15.53 20.09 -6.66
N VAL A 177 15.28 21.38 -6.45
CA VAL A 177 14.13 21.89 -5.69
C VAL A 177 13.44 22.99 -6.48
N ASP A 178 12.11 22.91 -6.60
CA ASP A 178 11.31 24.06 -6.98
C ASP A 178 11.36 25.09 -5.85
N LEU A 179 11.95 26.26 -6.11
CA LEU A 179 12.09 27.32 -5.11
C LEU A 179 10.79 28.05 -4.82
N ASN A 180 9.80 28.03 -5.71
CA ASN A 180 8.51 28.67 -5.51
C ASN A 180 7.63 27.82 -4.58
N GLU A 181 7.48 26.53 -4.90
CA GLU A 181 6.63 25.60 -4.15
C GLU A 181 7.38 24.93 -2.98
N LYS A 182 8.71 25.12 -2.88
CA LYS A 182 9.59 24.49 -1.88
C LYS A 182 9.47 22.96 -1.91
N LYS A 183 9.41 22.40 -3.11
CA LYS A 183 9.20 20.97 -3.36
C LYS A 183 10.48 20.38 -3.96
N THR A 184 10.93 19.23 -3.43
CA THR A 184 12.01 18.45 -4.05
C THR A 184 11.51 17.81 -5.34
N LEU A 185 12.19 18.11 -6.44
CA LEU A 185 11.88 17.61 -7.78
C LEU A 185 12.62 16.32 -8.07
N HIS A 186 13.92 16.32 -7.82
CA HIS A 186 14.80 15.21 -8.14
C HIS A 186 15.95 15.10 -7.12
N VAL A 187 16.45 13.89 -6.95
CA VAL A 187 17.62 13.58 -6.13
C VAL A 187 18.52 12.65 -6.94
N SER A 188 19.74 13.11 -7.23
CA SER A 188 20.77 12.30 -7.90
C SER A 188 21.89 11.94 -6.94
N GLU A 189 22.47 10.75 -7.09
CA GLU A 189 23.71 10.39 -6.41
C GLU A 189 24.89 11.11 -7.06
N GLY A 190 25.78 11.64 -6.22
CA GLY A 190 26.97 12.37 -6.67
C GLY A 190 26.85 13.89 -6.55
N LYS A 191 27.86 14.59 -7.09
CA LYS A 191 28.00 16.05 -7.11
C LYS A 191 28.68 16.57 -8.37
N ASP A 192 28.64 15.83 -9.43
CA ASP A 192 29.29 16.17 -10.70
C ASP A 192 28.25 16.60 -11.75
N ASN A 193 28.73 17.01 -12.91
CA ASN A 193 27.87 17.45 -14.01
C ASN A 193 26.87 16.39 -14.48
N LYS A 194 27.12 15.10 -14.16
CA LYS A 194 26.19 14.02 -14.51
C LYS A 194 24.86 14.16 -13.77
N THR A 195 24.88 14.65 -12.52
CA THR A 195 23.65 14.86 -11.75
C THR A 195 22.71 15.87 -12.41
N VAL A 196 23.26 16.88 -13.09
CA VAL A 196 22.47 17.86 -13.83
C VAL A 196 21.87 17.24 -15.11
N VAL A 197 22.64 16.41 -15.81
CA VAL A 197 22.15 15.71 -17.01
C VAL A 197 21.02 14.76 -16.63
N ASP A 198 21.20 13.97 -15.56
CA ASP A 198 20.18 13.03 -15.06
C ASP A 198 18.87 13.72 -14.63
N PHE A 199 18.93 15.04 -14.33
CA PHE A 199 17.74 15.83 -13.99
C PHE A 199 17.03 16.39 -15.21
N VAL A 200 17.74 16.68 -16.31
CA VAL A 200 17.18 17.36 -17.49
C VAL A 200 16.64 16.37 -18.52
N ASP A 201 17.13 15.13 -18.53
CA ASP A 201 16.67 14.03 -19.42
C ASP A 201 15.36 13.38 -18.90
#